data_e259a3297d1fa0d2a4ae9b8532e88f61
#
_entry.id   e259a3297d1fa0d2a4ae9b8532e88f61
#
_cell.length_a   1.000
_cell.length_b   1.000
_cell.length_c   1.000
_cell.angle_alpha   90.00
_cell.angle_beta   90.00
_cell.angle_gamma   90.00
#
_symmetry.space_group_name_H-M   'P 1'
#
loop_
_entity.id
_entity.type
_entity.pdbx_description
1 polymer ?
#
loop_
_entity_poly.entity_id
_entity_poly.type
_entity_poly.pdbx_seq_one_letter_code
_entity_poly.pdbx_strand_id
1 'polypeptide(L)'
;MMQNKYILVLIALLLTLFSSGQNKWGFETMVKTLLSNKVDTISSQQLSKMMSSGEVLLLDSRASAEFEVSHIRGAKHIGYEFPDYDVIKGADKSKPVVVYCSVGKRSEDIGFELKKRGFTTVYNLFGGIFDWTNRGFTVVNSEGAEVTKVHPYSTTWGIWINNYEKDYGTE
;
A
#
# COMPACT_ATOMS: atom_id res chain seq x y z
N MET A 1 -11.65 36.86 30.03
CA MET A 1 -12.25 36.38 28.75
C MET A 1 -11.22 35.81 27.75
N MET A 2 -9.94 36.15 27.79
CA MET A 2 -8.88 35.63 26.91
C MET A 2 -8.46 34.17 27.26
N GLN A 3 -8.47 33.77 28.49
CA GLN A 3 -8.01 32.43 28.96
C GLN A 3 -8.85 31.27 28.41
N ASN A 4 -10.15 31.44 28.21
CA ASN A 4 -11.03 30.41 27.68
C ASN A 4 -10.79 30.10 26.18
N LYS A 5 -10.32 31.06 25.37
CA LYS A 5 -9.99 30.81 23.95
C LYS A 5 -8.81 29.85 23.77
N TYR A 6 -7.77 29.99 24.59
CA TYR A 6 -6.60 29.11 24.52
C TYR A 6 -6.89 27.68 24.99
N ILE A 7 -7.78 27.54 25.98
CA ILE A 7 -8.23 26.23 26.47
C ILE A 7 -9.02 25.49 25.38
N LEU A 8 -9.93 26.18 24.67
CA LEU A 8 -10.70 25.59 23.57
C LEU A 8 -9.82 25.20 22.38
N VAL A 9 -8.81 26.01 22.05
CA VAL A 9 -7.84 25.69 20.98
C VAL A 9 -6.97 24.52 21.37
N LEU A 10 -6.52 24.42 22.61
CA LEU A 10 -5.75 23.27 23.11
C LEU A 10 -6.58 21.99 23.13
N ILE A 11 -7.84 22.04 23.54
CA ILE A 11 -8.75 20.87 23.49
C ILE A 11 -9.01 20.45 22.04
N ALA A 12 -9.23 21.38 21.12
CA ALA A 12 -9.41 21.06 19.70
C ALA A 12 -8.15 20.43 19.10
N LEU A 13 -6.96 20.94 19.41
CA LEU A 13 -5.67 20.35 19.00
C LEU A 13 -5.47 18.93 19.59
N LEU A 14 -5.78 18.73 20.86
CA LEU A 14 -5.70 17.41 21.51
C LEU A 14 -6.69 16.43 20.88
N LEU A 15 -7.91 16.84 20.56
CA LEU A 15 -8.92 15.99 19.90
C LEU A 15 -8.51 15.61 18.48
N THR A 16 -7.86 16.49 17.72
CA THR A 16 -7.36 16.17 16.36
C THR A 16 -6.17 15.21 16.42
N LEU A 17 -5.26 15.37 17.36
CA LEU A 17 -4.14 14.45 17.57
C LEU A 17 -4.62 13.06 18.03
N PHE A 18 -5.66 13.02 18.85
CA PHE A 18 -6.24 11.76 19.34
C PHE A 18 -6.97 11.02 18.22
N SER A 19 -7.72 11.73 17.36
CA SER A 19 -8.45 11.15 16.24
C SER A 19 -7.51 10.55 15.18
N SER A 20 -6.43 11.23 14.82
CA SER A 20 -5.45 10.73 13.85
C SER A 20 -4.65 9.53 14.38
N GLY A 21 -4.35 9.51 15.68
CA GLY A 21 -3.70 8.37 16.32
C GLY A 21 -4.58 7.12 16.36
N GLN A 22 -5.86 7.26 16.68
CA GLN A 22 -6.81 6.13 16.73
C GLN A 22 -7.03 5.47 15.38
N ASN A 23 -7.14 6.23 14.31
CA ASN A 23 -7.28 5.70 12.95
C ASN A 23 -6.07 4.87 12.53
N LYS A 24 -4.86 5.32 12.87
CA LYS A 24 -3.62 4.59 12.59
C LYS A 24 -3.56 3.25 13.35
N TRP A 25 -3.86 3.26 14.64
CA TRP A 25 -3.89 2.03 15.48
C TRP A 25 -4.94 1.03 15.00
N GLY A 26 -6.13 1.51 14.63
CA GLY A 26 -7.19 0.69 14.07
C GLY A 26 -6.77 0.03 12.75
N PHE A 27 -6.15 0.79 11.85
CA PHE A 27 -5.66 0.30 10.56
C PHE A 27 -4.55 -0.77 10.74
N GLU A 28 -3.53 -0.48 11.55
CA GLU A 28 -2.44 -1.44 11.78
C GLU A 28 -2.96 -2.75 12.42
N THR A 29 -3.88 -2.64 13.38
CA THR A 29 -4.50 -3.80 14.04
C THR A 29 -5.31 -4.62 13.04
N MET A 30 -6.12 -3.97 12.21
CA MET A 30 -6.88 -4.61 11.15
C MET A 30 -5.96 -5.34 10.18
N VAL A 31 -4.90 -4.71 9.67
CA VAL A 31 -3.92 -5.34 8.76
C VAL A 31 -3.28 -6.56 9.42
N LYS A 32 -2.82 -6.46 10.68
CA LYS A 32 -2.24 -7.60 11.41
C LYS A 32 -3.21 -8.78 11.54
N THR A 33 -4.49 -8.52 11.70
CA THR A 33 -5.53 -9.58 11.80
C THR A 33 -5.78 -10.26 10.45
N LEU A 34 -5.61 -9.55 9.33
CA LEU A 34 -5.81 -10.10 7.99
C LEU A 34 -4.66 -10.99 7.51
N LEU A 35 -3.44 -10.69 7.94
CA LEU A 35 -2.25 -11.39 7.47
C LEU A 35 -2.07 -12.74 8.19
N SER A 36 -1.63 -13.73 7.45
CA SER A 36 -1.34 -15.09 7.94
C SER A 36 0.16 -15.30 8.20
N ASN A 37 0.99 -14.29 8.04
CA ASN A 37 2.45 -14.29 8.21
C ASN A 37 3.19 -15.34 7.35
N LYS A 38 2.66 -15.63 6.15
CA LYS A 38 3.29 -16.55 5.17
C LYS A 38 4.51 -15.91 4.50
N VAL A 39 4.55 -14.58 4.46
CA VAL A 39 5.59 -13.77 3.82
C VAL A 39 5.97 -12.66 4.79
N ASP A 40 7.29 -12.42 4.93
CA ASP A 40 7.80 -11.33 5.75
C ASP A 40 7.27 -9.99 5.25
N THR A 41 6.95 -9.10 6.18
CA THR A 41 6.44 -7.77 5.84
C THR A 41 7.53 -6.71 5.92
N ILE A 42 7.43 -5.68 5.05
CA ILE A 42 8.21 -4.46 5.16
C ILE A 42 7.30 -3.23 5.23
N SER A 43 7.81 -2.16 5.81
CA SER A 43 7.11 -0.88 5.88
C SER A 43 7.27 -0.08 4.58
N SER A 44 6.39 0.91 4.38
CA SER A 44 6.48 1.87 3.28
C SER A 44 7.83 2.61 3.25
N GLN A 45 8.41 2.95 4.42
CA GLN A 45 9.72 3.59 4.51
C GLN A 45 10.86 2.66 4.06
N GLN A 46 10.80 1.37 4.41
CA GLN A 46 11.79 0.40 3.96
C GLN A 46 11.71 0.20 2.44
N LEU A 47 10.48 0.05 1.90
CA LEU A 47 10.28 -0.03 0.46
C LEU A 47 10.85 1.22 -0.26
N SER A 48 10.53 2.42 0.21
CA SER A 48 11.05 3.66 -0.39
C SER A 48 12.58 3.70 -0.45
N LYS A 49 13.27 3.22 0.59
CA LYS A 49 14.74 3.10 0.58
C LYS A 49 15.23 2.07 -0.43
N MET A 50 14.59 0.90 -0.52
CA MET A 50 14.96 -0.13 -1.49
C MET A 50 14.75 0.34 -2.93
N MET A 51 13.68 1.07 -3.21
CA MET A 51 13.43 1.65 -4.53
C MET A 51 14.52 2.66 -4.93
N SER A 52 15.03 3.45 -3.99
CA SER A 52 16.08 4.42 -4.25
C SER A 52 17.43 3.76 -4.61
N SER A 53 17.69 2.52 -4.18
CA SER A 53 18.88 1.74 -4.57
C SER A 53 18.71 1.04 -5.93
N GLY A 54 17.52 1.00 -6.50
CA GLY A 54 17.23 0.36 -7.79
C GLY A 54 17.28 -1.17 -7.78
N GLU A 55 17.33 -1.81 -6.61
CA GLU A 55 17.55 -3.25 -6.48
C GLU A 55 16.30 -4.07 -6.18
N VAL A 56 15.10 -3.49 -6.25
CA VAL A 56 13.85 -4.16 -5.91
C VAL A 56 12.95 -4.38 -7.12
N LEU A 57 12.43 -5.59 -7.28
CA LEU A 57 11.31 -5.87 -8.17
C LEU A 57 10.01 -5.60 -7.40
N LEU A 58 9.24 -4.60 -7.85
CA LEU A 58 7.99 -4.21 -7.22
C LEU A 58 6.81 -4.74 -8.03
N LEU A 59 5.88 -5.43 -7.38
CA LEU A 59 4.71 -6.06 -8.01
C LEU A 59 3.41 -5.59 -7.37
N ASP A 60 2.47 -5.17 -8.21
CA ASP A 60 1.11 -4.84 -7.79
C ASP A 60 0.17 -6.01 -8.08
N SER A 61 -0.41 -6.59 -7.03
CA SER A 61 -1.34 -7.71 -7.12
C SER A 61 -2.80 -7.29 -7.02
N ARG A 62 -3.13 -6.04 -7.34
CA ARG A 62 -4.51 -5.56 -7.42
C ARG A 62 -5.14 -5.90 -8.78
N ALA A 63 -6.44 -5.63 -8.92
CA ALA A 63 -7.10 -5.68 -10.22
C ALA A 63 -6.55 -4.59 -11.17
N SER A 64 -6.69 -4.81 -12.50
CA SER A 64 -6.23 -3.87 -13.52
C SER A 64 -6.83 -2.48 -13.30
N ALA A 65 -8.13 -2.39 -13.08
CA ALA A 65 -8.82 -1.12 -12.83
C ALA A 65 -8.24 -0.36 -11.62
N GLU A 66 -7.84 -1.08 -10.55
CA GLU A 66 -7.20 -0.46 -9.39
C GLU A 66 -5.79 0.09 -9.76
N PHE A 67 -5.02 -0.66 -10.55
CA PHE A 67 -3.70 -0.29 -11.02
C PHE A 67 -3.74 0.92 -11.97
N GLU A 68 -4.72 0.98 -12.84
CA GLU A 68 -4.90 2.05 -13.82
C GLU A 68 -5.24 3.39 -13.17
N VAL A 69 -6.03 3.40 -12.09
CA VAL A 69 -6.30 4.62 -11.31
C VAL A 69 -5.00 5.19 -10.76
N SER A 70 -4.20 4.36 -10.09
CA SER A 70 -2.86 4.72 -9.65
C SER A 70 -2.10 3.53 -9.09
N HIS A 71 -0.77 3.58 -9.15
CA HIS A 71 0.12 2.55 -8.61
C HIS A 71 1.43 3.18 -8.09
N ILE A 72 2.19 2.43 -7.32
CA ILE A 72 3.52 2.86 -6.86
C ILE A 72 4.46 2.87 -8.07
N ARG A 73 5.16 3.98 -8.28
CA ARG A 73 6.06 4.16 -9.43
C ARG A 73 7.02 2.98 -9.62
N GLY A 74 7.11 2.45 -10.84
CA GLY A 74 7.96 1.32 -11.19
C GLY A 74 7.39 -0.06 -10.84
N ALA A 75 6.20 -0.13 -10.27
CA ALA A 75 5.52 -1.41 -10.06
C ALA A 75 5.10 -2.04 -11.40
N LYS A 76 5.27 -3.36 -11.49
CA LYS A 76 4.67 -4.17 -12.56
C LYS A 76 3.36 -4.75 -12.06
N HIS A 77 2.33 -4.71 -12.89
CA HIS A 77 1.04 -5.31 -12.57
C HIS A 77 1.10 -6.82 -12.77
N ILE A 78 0.95 -7.58 -11.68
CA ILE A 78 0.88 -9.05 -11.73
C ILE A 78 -0.56 -9.55 -11.60
N GLY A 79 -1.45 -8.80 -10.94
CA GLY A 79 -2.83 -9.22 -10.69
C GLY A 79 -2.97 -10.24 -9.57
N TYR A 80 -4.21 -10.67 -9.28
CA TYR A 80 -4.51 -11.60 -8.17
C TYR A 80 -5.32 -12.82 -8.59
N GLU A 81 -6.49 -12.67 -9.20
CA GLU A 81 -7.34 -13.82 -9.56
C GLU A 81 -6.72 -14.68 -10.66
N PHE A 82 -6.10 -14.03 -11.65
CA PHE A 82 -5.36 -14.66 -12.74
C PHE A 82 -3.98 -14.00 -12.84
N PRO A 83 -3.02 -14.37 -11.97
CA PRO A 83 -1.74 -13.69 -11.91
C PRO A 83 -0.93 -13.90 -13.19
N ASP A 84 -0.48 -12.80 -13.80
CA ASP A 84 0.39 -12.81 -14.96
C ASP A 84 1.86 -12.98 -14.53
N TYR A 85 2.32 -14.22 -14.48
CA TYR A 85 3.72 -14.52 -14.13
C TYR A 85 4.71 -14.23 -15.26
N ASP A 86 4.25 -13.89 -16.47
CA ASP A 86 5.15 -13.51 -17.57
C ASP A 86 5.82 -12.15 -17.29
N VAL A 87 5.20 -11.29 -16.49
CA VAL A 87 5.80 -9.99 -16.07
C VAL A 87 7.10 -10.14 -15.28
N ILE A 88 7.35 -11.34 -14.72
CA ILE A 88 8.57 -11.68 -13.96
C ILE A 88 9.44 -12.71 -14.68
N LYS A 89 9.13 -13.07 -15.92
CA LYS A 89 9.92 -14.01 -16.71
C LYS A 89 11.34 -13.48 -16.89
N GLY A 90 12.34 -14.31 -16.57
CA GLY A 90 13.75 -13.92 -16.62
C GLY A 90 14.22 -13.03 -15.45
N ALA A 91 13.36 -12.73 -14.49
CA ALA A 91 13.78 -11.98 -13.31
C ALA A 91 14.80 -12.78 -12.47
N ASP A 92 15.80 -12.08 -11.95
CA ASP A 92 16.79 -12.66 -11.04
C ASP A 92 16.12 -13.00 -9.70
N LYS A 93 15.99 -14.31 -9.43
CA LYS A 93 15.31 -14.81 -8.23
C LYS A 93 16.07 -14.58 -6.93
N SER A 94 17.34 -14.17 -7.00
CA SER A 94 18.13 -13.79 -5.83
C SER A 94 17.88 -12.35 -5.38
N LYS A 95 17.32 -11.50 -6.24
CA LYS A 95 17.00 -10.12 -5.92
C LYS A 95 15.71 -9.99 -5.10
N PRO A 96 15.65 -8.98 -4.22
CA PRO A 96 14.44 -8.73 -3.44
C PRO A 96 13.21 -8.42 -4.32
N VAL A 97 12.11 -9.06 -3.98
CA VAL A 97 10.79 -8.79 -4.56
C VAL A 97 9.87 -8.26 -3.47
N VAL A 98 9.18 -7.17 -3.75
CA VAL A 98 8.12 -6.65 -2.90
C VAL A 98 6.80 -6.74 -3.63
N VAL A 99 5.82 -7.38 -3.01
CA VAL A 99 4.46 -7.44 -3.53
C VAL A 99 3.55 -6.58 -2.67
N TYR A 100 2.65 -5.85 -3.29
CA TYR A 100 1.62 -5.10 -2.58
C TYR A 100 0.23 -5.27 -3.21
N CYS A 101 -0.80 -5.01 -2.41
CA CYS A 101 -2.17 -4.77 -2.86
C CYS A 101 -2.76 -3.56 -2.13
N SER A 102 -4.06 -3.51 -1.90
CA SER A 102 -4.69 -2.40 -1.17
C SER A 102 -4.21 -2.32 0.29
N VAL A 103 -4.18 -3.48 1.01
CA VAL A 103 -3.83 -3.54 2.45
C VAL A 103 -2.86 -4.67 2.83
N GLY A 104 -2.48 -5.55 1.88
CA GLY A 104 -1.50 -6.62 2.13
C GLY A 104 -2.03 -8.05 2.05
N LYS A 105 -3.37 -8.29 1.99
CA LYS A 105 -3.92 -9.65 2.03
C LYS A 105 -3.70 -10.42 0.73
N ARG A 106 -4.10 -9.86 -0.42
CA ARG A 106 -3.90 -10.48 -1.74
C ARG A 106 -2.40 -10.65 -2.06
N SER A 107 -1.59 -9.65 -1.72
CA SER A 107 -0.15 -9.67 -1.95
C SER A 107 0.61 -10.68 -1.09
N GLU A 108 0.12 -11.02 0.09
CA GLU A 108 0.68 -12.13 0.89
C GLU A 108 0.56 -13.46 0.15
N ASP A 109 -0.59 -13.74 -0.45
CA ASP A 109 -0.83 -14.98 -1.18
C ASP A 109 0.05 -15.05 -2.44
N ILE A 110 0.15 -13.96 -3.21
CA ILE A 110 1.06 -13.87 -4.38
C ILE A 110 2.52 -14.01 -3.94
N GLY A 111 2.94 -13.35 -2.86
CA GLY A 111 4.30 -13.46 -2.34
C GLY A 111 4.65 -14.89 -1.92
N PHE A 112 3.69 -15.62 -1.33
CA PHE A 112 3.88 -17.02 -1.00
C PHE A 112 4.06 -17.90 -2.25
N GLU A 113 3.30 -17.64 -3.32
CA GLU A 113 3.48 -18.34 -4.61
C GLU A 113 4.84 -18.01 -5.26
N LEU A 114 5.35 -16.78 -5.13
CA LEU A 114 6.68 -16.41 -5.59
C LEU A 114 7.79 -17.17 -4.86
N LYS A 115 7.67 -17.35 -3.53
CA LYS A 115 8.59 -18.20 -2.76
C LYS A 115 8.62 -19.62 -3.30
N LYS A 116 7.46 -20.22 -3.58
CA LYS A 116 7.37 -21.57 -4.19
C LYS A 116 8.00 -21.61 -5.59
N ARG A 117 7.98 -20.51 -6.34
CA ARG A 117 8.63 -20.38 -7.64
C ARG A 117 10.13 -20.13 -7.57
N GLY A 118 10.71 -20.12 -6.36
CA GLY A 118 12.15 -20.05 -6.09
C GLY A 118 12.71 -18.63 -5.91
N PHE A 119 11.88 -17.60 -5.72
CA PHE A 119 12.36 -16.30 -5.27
C PHE A 119 12.80 -16.41 -3.81
N THR A 120 14.05 -16.02 -3.52
CA THR A 120 14.66 -16.24 -2.20
C THR A 120 14.30 -15.15 -1.20
N THR A 121 14.07 -13.93 -1.66
CA THR A 121 13.79 -12.77 -0.82
C THR A 121 12.49 -12.11 -1.29
N VAL A 122 11.39 -12.43 -0.63
CA VAL A 122 10.05 -11.92 -0.98
C VAL A 122 9.44 -11.25 0.25
N TYR A 123 9.01 -10.02 0.06
CA TYR A 123 8.32 -9.21 1.07
C TYR A 123 6.91 -8.84 0.65
N ASN A 124 6.04 -8.74 1.62
CA ASN A 124 4.72 -8.15 1.51
C ASN A 124 4.74 -6.72 2.07
N LEU A 125 4.28 -5.72 1.32
CA LEU A 125 4.16 -4.35 1.81
C LEU A 125 3.05 -4.28 2.86
N PHE A 126 3.43 -4.05 4.12
CA PHE A 126 2.48 -3.94 5.22
C PHE A 126 1.54 -2.74 5.00
N GLY A 127 0.23 -3.01 5.04
CA GLY A 127 -0.78 -1.98 4.78
C GLY A 127 -0.92 -1.57 3.31
N GLY A 128 -0.13 -2.17 2.40
CA GLY A 128 -0.23 -1.97 0.96
C GLY A 128 -0.18 -0.52 0.50
N ILE A 129 -0.86 -0.23 -0.62
CA ILE A 129 -0.89 1.12 -1.18
C ILE A 129 -1.63 2.11 -0.26
N PHE A 130 -2.52 1.63 0.63
CA PHE A 130 -3.21 2.51 1.58
C PHE A 130 -2.25 3.06 2.62
N ASP A 131 -1.38 2.23 3.23
CA ASP A 131 -0.33 2.73 4.13
C ASP A 131 0.67 3.63 3.41
N TRP A 132 1.04 3.26 2.17
CA TRP A 132 1.93 4.05 1.32
C TRP A 132 1.41 5.48 1.14
N THR A 133 0.18 5.64 0.67
CA THR A 133 -0.44 6.95 0.43
C THR A 133 -0.76 7.70 1.72
N ASN A 134 -1.20 7.01 2.77
CA ASN A 134 -1.46 7.63 4.08
C ASN A 134 -0.19 8.19 4.73
N ARG A 135 0.98 7.66 4.37
CA ARG A 135 2.29 8.21 4.80
C ARG A 135 2.81 9.32 3.89
N GLY A 136 2.05 9.72 2.87
CA GLY A 136 2.41 10.80 1.96
C GLY A 136 3.36 10.42 0.84
N PHE A 137 3.58 9.12 0.60
CA PHE A 137 4.34 8.67 -0.56
C PHE A 137 3.50 8.78 -1.83
N THR A 138 4.12 9.21 -2.93
CA THR A 138 3.44 9.47 -4.20
C THR A 138 3.08 8.18 -4.94
N VAL A 139 2.03 8.26 -5.75
CA VAL A 139 1.61 7.26 -6.72
C VAL A 139 1.48 7.90 -8.10
N VAL A 140 1.49 7.09 -9.13
CA VAL A 140 1.40 7.50 -10.53
C VAL A 140 0.25 6.81 -11.23
N ASN A 141 -0.28 7.45 -12.27
CA ASN A 141 -1.22 6.81 -13.20
C ASN A 141 -0.47 6.00 -14.29
N SER A 142 -1.20 5.41 -15.22
CA SER A 142 -0.65 4.61 -16.34
C SER A 142 0.26 5.41 -17.27
N GLU A 143 0.16 6.73 -17.29
CA GLU A 143 1.03 7.63 -18.07
C GLU A 143 2.32 7.99 -17.31
N GLY A 144 2.46 7.55 -16.05
CA GLY A 144 3.58 7.86 -15.17
C GLY A 144 3.51 9.24 -14.51
N ALA A 145 2.39 9.96 -14.65
CA ALA A 145 2.17 11.23 -13.99
C ALA A 145 1.76 11.02 -12.52
N GLU A 146 2.28 11.85 -11.61
CA GLU A 146 1.87 11.82 -10.20
C GLU A 146 0.41 12.26 -10.06
N VAL A 147 -0.31 11.51 -9.23
CA VAL A 147 -1.74 11.73 -8.98
C VAL A 147 -2.04 11.68 -7.49
N THR A 148 -3.13 12.31 -7.09
CA THR A 148 -3.62 12.32 -5.70
C THR A 148 -4.85 11.43 -5.52
N LYS A 149 -5.01 10.44 -6.39
CA LYS A 149 -6.14 9.52 -6.42
C LYS A 149 -5.68 8.10 -6.16
N VAL A 150 -6.51 7.31 -5.47
CA VAL A 150 -6.30 5.88 -5.23
C VAL A 150 -7.62 5.15 -5.34
N HIS A 151 -7.62 4.00 -5.99
CA HIS A 151 -8.78 3.12 -6.03
C HIS A 151 -8.97 2.45 -4.65
N PRO A 152 -10.12 2.66 -3.98
CA PRO A 152 -10.31 2.20 -2.60
C PRO A 152 -10.72 0.74 -2.48
N TYR A 153 -10.70 -0.05 -3.56
CA TYR A 153 -11.23 -1.40 -3.67
C TYR A 153 -12.76 -1.47 -3.53
N SER A 154 -13.31 -0.91 -2.44
CA SER A 154 -14.75 -0.73 -2.22
C SER A 154 -15.00 0.43 -1.26
N THR A 155 -16.25 0.85 -1.13
CA THR A 155 -16.66 1.91 -0.18
C THR A 155 -16.26 1.58 1.26
N THR A 156 -16.43 0.32 1.67
CA THR A 156 -16.07 -0.16 3.01
C THR A 156 -14.57 -0.05 3.29
N TRP A 157 -13.73 -0.38 2.31
CA TRP A 157 -12.28 -0.29 2.47
C TRP A 157 -11.75 1.14 2.33
N GLY A 158 -12.46 1.99 1.60
CA GLY A 158 -12.10 3.39 1.41
C GLY A 158 -12.02 4.20 2.70
N ILE A 159 -12.63 3.76 3.81
CA ILE A 159 -12.51 4.44 5.12
C ILE A 159 -11.08 4.51 5.62
N TRP A 160 -10.20 3.64 5.14
CA TRP A 160 -8.79 3.58 5.52
C TRP A 160 -7.87 4.49 4.69
N ILE A 161 -8.39 5.16 3.64
CA ILE A 161 -7.65 6.14 2.85
C ILE A 161 -7.94 7.53 3.42
N ASN A 162 -6.89 8.21 3.91
CA ASN A 162 -7.03 9.49 4.61
C ASN A 162 -6.56 10.69 3.76
N ASN A 163 -5.49 10.55 2.99
CA ASN A 163 -4.77 11.66 2.36
C ASN A 163 -4.97 11.77 0.85
N TYR A 164 -5.71 10.81 0.26
CA TYR A 164 -5.90 10.71 -1.19
C TYR A 164 -7.37 10.69 -1.54
N GLU A 165 -7.70 11.23 -2.71
CA GLU A 165 -9.04 11.14 -3.28
C GLU A 165 -9.35 9.68 -3.65
N LYS A 166 -10.58 9.26 -3.39
CA LYS A 166 -11.06 7.89 -3.71
C LYS A 166 -11.66 7.92 -5.11
N ASP A 167 -11.03 7.20 -6.03
CA ASP A 167 -11.48 7.07 -7.41
C ASP A 167 -11.77 5.58 -7.67
N TYR A 168 -13.01 5.27 -8.00
CA TYR A 168 -13.47 3.88 -8.23
C TYR A 168 -13.22 3.40 -9.65
N GLY A 169 -12.58 4.23 -10.48
CA GLY A 169 -12.39 3.94 -11.91
C GLY A 169 -13.70 4.12 -12.71
N THR A 170 -13.60 3.94 -14.00
CA THR A 170 -14.77 3.79 -14.90
C THR A 170 -15.04 2.31 -15.07
N GLU A 171 -16.27 1.87 -14.76
CA GLU A 171 -16.78 0.54 -15.11
C GLU A 171 -16.78 0.32 -16.63
#